data_3ee8652da4672acadcd57bbf678d5594
#
_entry.id   3ee8652da4672acadcd57bbf678d5594
#
_cell.length_a   1.000
_cell.length_b   1.000
_cell.length_c   1.000
_cell.angle_alpha   90.00
_cell.angle_beta   90.00
_cell.angle_gamma   90.00
#
_symmetry.space_group_name_H-M   'P 1'
#
loop_
_entity.id
_entity.type
_entity.pdbx_description
1 polymer ?
#
loop_
_entity_poly.entity_id
_entity_poly.type
_entity_poly.pdbx_seq_one_letter_code
_entity_poly.pdbx_strand_id
1 'polypeptide(L)'
;WVNKLVMGARIYDNLDSANSSTLCSWRTRGMRRVERNDILIFNYPNNDNRIAFKINYVYAKRCVALPGDSISAIDGYYKNSNYHEPLGNKRAQDYLNQVSEDRLDECIKYTIPYSYDTYPWNIRNFGPIYVPRKGDVILLDAETLLFYSKILEFETGKTFSTSSDGTVLADGEPIEYHIFTHDYYFTVGDNVMNSCDSRYWGFVPEEYIVGV
;
A
#
# COMPACT_ATOMS: atom_id res chain seq x y z
N TRP A 1 0.80 -2.49 -23.09
CA TRP A 1 -0.47 -1.77 -23.23
C TRP A 1 -1.09 -1.59 -21.87
N VAL A 2 -1.54 -0.36 -21.55
CA VAL A 2 -2.26 -0.04 -20.31
C VAL A 2 -3.72 0.20 -20.67
N ASN A 3 -4.63 -0.56 -20.10
CA ASN A 3 -6.06 -0.36 -20.29
C ASN A 3 -6.58 0.64 -19.23
N LYS A 4 -6.65 1.90 -19.64
CA LYS A 4 -7.17 2.98 -18.79
C LYS A 4 -8.69 2.91 -18.58
N LEU A 5 -9.41 2.17 -19.44
CA LEU A 5 -10.87 2.09 -19.38
C LEU A 5 -11.37 1.12 -18.30
N VAL A 6 -10.51 0.22 -17.82
CA VAL A 6 -10.91 -0.74 -16.76
C VAL A 6 -11.45 0.01 -15.55
N MET A 7 -10.71 0.95 -15.01
CA MET A 7 -11.12 1.76 -13.86
C MET A 7 -11.77 3.10 -14.23
N GLY A 8 -11.92 3.39 -15.51
CA GLY A 8 -12.31 4.70 -16.03
C GLY A 8 -11.13 5.65 -16.23
N ALA A 9 -11.27 6.55 -17.20
CA ALA A 9 -10.25 7.54 -17.51
C ALA A 9 -10.14 8.56 -16.36
N ARG A 10 -8.91 8.89 -15.99
CA ARG A 10 -8.65 9.98 -15.04
C ARG A 10 -8.66 11.30 -15.78
N ILE A 11 -9.43 12.25 -15.27
CA ILE A 11 -9.55 13.60 -15.79
C ILE A 11 -8.97 14.55 -14.77
N TYR A 12 -8.01 15.38 -15.17
CA TYR A 12 -7.43 16.41 -14.33
C TYR A 12 -8.21 17.71 -14.46
N ASP A 13 -8.44 18.39 -13.33
CA ASP A 13 -9.20 19.66 -13.34
C ASP A 13 -8.48 20.76 -14.10
N ASN A 14 -7.13 20.76 -14.04
CA ASN A 14 -6.28 21.61 -14.88
C ASN A 14 -4.88 20.98 -15.06
N LEU A 15 -4.06 21.52 -15.94
CA LEU A 15 -2.70 21.05 -16.20
C LEU A 15 -1.75 21.35 -15.02
N ASP A 16 -2.01 22.40 -14.25
CA ASP A 16 -1.18 22.76 -13.10
C ASP A 16 -1.37 21.76 -11.96
N SER A 17 -2.58 21.20 -11.81
CA SER A 17 -2.83 20.14 -10.83
C SER A 17 -2.06 18.86 -11.13
N ALA A 18 -1.72 18.62 -12.37
CA ALA A 18 -0.90 17.47 -12.76
C ALA A 18 0.56 17.58 -12.29
N ASN A 19 1.05 18.78 -12.01
CA ASN A 19 2.40 19.06 -11.52
C ASN A 19 2.45 19.34 -10.01
N SER A 20 1.29 19.41 -9.35
CA SER A 20 1.22 19.62 -7.90
C SER A 20 1.46 18.31 -7.14
N SER A 21 1.86 18.42 -5.88
CA SER A 21 1.92 17.27 -4.96
C SER A 21 0.53 16.76 -4.56
N THR A 22 -0.50 17.54 -4.83
CA THR A 22 -1.91 17.21 -4.56
C THR A 22 -2.60 16.85 -5.86
N LEU A 23 -3.21 15.67 -5.90
CA LEU A 23 -3.93 15.18 -7.06
C LEU A 23 -5.36 15.71 -7.07
N CYS A 24 -5.65 16.71 -7.93
CA CYS A 24 -7.00 17.19 -8.21
C CYS A 24 -7.49 16.54 -9.51
N SER A 25 -8.21 15.46 -9.39
CA SER A 25 -8.74 14.73 -10.55
C SER A 25 -9.99 13.94 -10.18
N TRP A 26 -10.78 13.60 -11.19
CA TRP A 26 -11.91 12.68 -11.06
C TRP A 26 -11.82 11.58 -12.13
N ARG A 27 -12.60 10.51 -11.96
CA ARG A 27 -12.64 9.40 -12.92
C ARG A 27 -14.00 9.29 -13.59
N THR A 28 -13.97 8.92 -14.85
CA THR A 28 -15.17 8.42 -15.52
C THR A 28 -15.53 7.03 -14.97
N ARG A 29 -16.74 6.56 -15.25
CA ARG A 29 -17.12 5.18 -14.90
C ARG A 29 -16.21 4.18 -15.64
N GLY A 30 -15.64 3.25 -14.89
CA GLY A 30 -14.85 2.14 -15.43
C GLY A 30 -15.70 0.98 -15.95
N MET A 31 -15.09 0.07 -16.68
CA MET A 31 -15.72 -1.15 -17.21
C MET A 31 -15.90 -2.22 -16.10
N ARG A 32 -14.95 -2.32 -15.19
CA ARG A 32 -14.99 -3.19 -14.01
C ARG A 32 -14.13 -2.61 -12.87
N ARG A 33 -14.27 -3.19 -11.71
CA ARG A 33 -13.34 -2.91 -10.58
C ARG A 33 -12.02 -3.63 -10.79
N VAL A 34 -10.99 -3.19 -10.05
CA VAL A 34 -9.73 -3.93 -9.91
C VAL A 34 -10.01 -5.29 -9.28
N GLU A 35 -9.31 -6.29 -9.79
CA GLU A 35 -9.33 -7.65 -9.26
C GLU A 35 -7.96 -8.04 -8.75
N ARG A 36 -7.91 -9.04 -7.87
CA ARG A 36 -6.65 -9.62 -7.40
C ARG A 36 -5.94 -10.27 -8.57
N ASN A 37 -4.61 -10.18 -8.58
CA ASN A 37 -3.73 -10.54 -9.69
C ASN A 37 -3.73 -9.59 -10.91
N ASP A 38 -4.54 -8.55 -10.95
CA ASP A 38 -4.40 -7.48 -11.95
C ASP A 38 -3.01 -6.82 -11.86
N ILE A 39 -2.42 -6.48 -12.99
CA ILE A 39 -1.23 -5.64 -13.04
C ILE A 39 -1.68 -4.17 -13.05
N LEU A 40 -1.51 -3.50 -11.93
CA LEU A 40 -1.85 -2.10 -11.80
C LEU A 40 -0.69 -1.22 -12.27
N ILE A 41 -1.03 -0.23 -13.10
CA ILE A 41 -0.16 0.89 -13.43
C ILE A 41 -0.60 2.06 -12.58
N PHE A 42 0.29 2.61 -11.77
CA PHE A 42 -0.03 3.68 -10.83
C PHE A 42 1.14 4.65 -10.65
N ASN A 43 0.82 5.87 -10.26
CA ASN A 43 1.83 6.84 -9.87
C ASN A 43 2.46 6.40 -8.54
N TYR A 44 3.79 6.49 -8.45
CA TYR A 44 4.54 6.09 -7.27
C TYR A 44 4.08 6.88 -6.04
N PRO A 45 3.60 6.19 -4.98
CA PRO A 45 2.92 6.87 -3.87
C PRO A 45 3.87 7.32 -2.75
N ASN A 46 5.18 7.29 -2.95
CA ASN A 46 6.12 7.62 -1.89
C ASN A 46 7.11 8.71 -2.34
N ASN A 47 7.12 9.81 -1.61
CA ASN A 47 8.09 10.89 -1.78
C ASN A 47 8.50 11.39 -0.39
N ASP A 48 9.79 11.28 -0.09
CA ASP A 48 10.34 11.71 1.20
C ASP A 48 9.57 11.14 2.41
N ASN A 49 9.28 9.84 2.34
CA ASN A 49 8.52 9.06 3.34
C ASN A 49 7.04 9.46 3.51
N ARG A 50 6.46 10.22 2.58
CA ARG A 50 5.06 10.61 2.56
C ARG A 50 4.38 10.14 1.29
N ILE A 51 3.05 9.96 1.33
CA ILE A 51 2.27 9.74 0.12
C ILE A 51 2.15 11.08 -0.60
N ALA A 52 2.76 11.18 -1.78
CA ALA A 52 2.71 12.38 -2.62
C ALA A 52 2.67 12.01 -4.10
N PHE A 53 1.93 12.79 -4.87
CA PHE A 53 1.71 12.54 -6.29
C PHE A 53 2.89 13.03 -7.14
N LYS A 54 3.32 12.18 -8.10
CA LYS A 54 4.27 12.55 -9.18
C LYS A 54 3.75 12.01 -10.50
N ILE A 55 3.34 12.88 -11.42
CA ILE A 55 2.66 12.48 -12.67
C ILE A 55 3.49 11.57 -13.57
N ASN A 56 4.79 11.83 -13.69
CA ASN A 56 5.68 11.12 -14.62
C ASN A 56 6.43 9.95 -13.97
N TYR A 57 6.09 9.58 -12.74
CA TYR A 57 6.77 8.52 -12.03
C TYR A 57 5.79 7.39 -11.75
N VAL A 58 5.76 6.41 -12.65
CA VAL A 58 4.79 5.33 -12.63
C VAL A 58 5.45 3.98 -12.41
N TYR A 59 4.74 3.10 -11.70
CA TYR A 59 5.09 1.71 -11.47
C TYR A 59 4.05 0.77 -12.03
N ALA A 60 4.51 -0.45 -12.40
CA ALA A 60 3.66 -1.58 -12.73
C ALA A 60 3.86 -2.66 -11.67
N LYS A 61 2.84 -3.00 -10.92
CA LYS A 61 2.88 -4.02 -9.86
C LYS A 61 1.60 -4.84 -9.86
N ARG A 62 1.70 -6.06 -9.37
CA ARG A 62 0.55 -6.95 -9.25
C ARG A 62 -0.24 -6.66 -7.98
N CYS A 63 -1.55 -6.51 -8.10
CA CYS A 63 -2.46 -6.36 -6.97
C CYS A 63 -2.63 -7.70 -6.24
N VAL A 64 -2.27 -7.77 -4.97
CA VAL A 64 -2.44 -8.97 -4.14
C VAL A 64 -3.47 -8.80 -3.02
N ALA A 65 -3.86 -7.54 -2.75
CA ALA A 65 -4.98 -7.28 -1.85
C ALA A 65 -5.74 -6.03 -2.27
N LEU A 66 -7.06 -6.12 -2.17
CA LEU A 66 -8.05 -5.09 -2.45
C LEU A 66 -8.47 -4.38 -1.15
N PRO A 67 -9.16 -3.24 -1.24
CA PRO A 67 -9.76 -2.59 -0.07
C PRO A 67 -10.64 -3.56 0.74
N GLY A 68 -10.37 -3.69 2.04
CA GLY A 68 -11.06 -4.60 2.95
C GLY A 68 -10.44 -6.00 3.07
N ASP A 69 -9.35 -6.29 2.38
CA ASP A 69 -8.59 -7.53 2.55
C ASP A 69 -7.57 -7.40 3.68
N SER A 70 -7.13 -8.55 4.20
CA SER A 70 -5.88 -8.66 4.96
C SER A 70 -4.89 -9.50 4.18
N ILE A 71 -3.65 -9.02 4.04
CA ILE A 71 -2.57 -9.65 3.29
C ILE A 71 -1.46 -10.10 4.22
N SER A 72 -0.93 -11.30 3.99
CA SER A 72 0.27 -11.80 4.64
C SER A 72 1.13 -12.58 3.65
N ALA A 73 2.36 -12.86 4.04
CA ALA A 73 3.20 -13.86 3.41
C ALA A 73 3.62 -14.88 4.45
N ILE A 74 3.51 -16.16 4.11
CA ILE A 74 3.93 -17.29 4.95
C ILE A 74 4.83 -18.16 4.07
N ASP A 75 6.07 -18.33 4.49
CA ASP A 75 7.09 -19.09 3.75
C ASP A 75 7.25 -18.61 2.30
N GLY A 76 7.08 -17.30 2.07
CA GLY A 76 7.21 -16.69 0.75
C GLY A 76 5.93 -16.70 -0.10
N TYR A 77 4.85 -17.33 0.38
CA TYR A 77 3.58 -17.40 -0.34
C TYR A 77 2.57 -16.40 0.19
N TYR A 78 2.01 -15.60 -0.71
CA TYR A 78 0.98 -14.64 -0.34
C TYR A 78 -0.32 -15.32 0.07
N LYS A 79 -0.91 -14.85 1.17
CA LYS A 79 -2.20 -15.26 1.71
C LYS A 79 -3.10 -14.04 1.88
N ASN A 80 -4.35 -14.18 1.51
CA ASN A 80 -5.34 -13.11 1.59
C ASN A 80 -6.58 -13.61 2.33
N SER A 81 -7.16 -12.79 3.21
CA SER A 81 -8.30 -13.15 4.04
C SER A 81 -9.55 -13.52 3.24
N ASN A 82 -9.73 -12.90 2.08
CA ASN A 82 -10.95 -12.99 1.26
C ASN A 82 -10.71 -13.70 -0.10
N TYR A 83 -9.52 -14.30 -0.29
CA TYR A 83 -9.17 -14.93 -1.56
C TYR A 83 -8.22 -16.11 -1.33
N HIS A 84 -8.61 -17.28 -1.81
CA HIS A 84 -7.90 -18.53 -1.57
C HIS A 84 -7.21 -19.11 -2.80
N GLU A 85 -7.40 -18.47 -3.97
CA GLU A 85 -6.69 -18.86 -5.19
C GLU A 85 -5.24 -18.35 -5.18
N PRO A 86 -4.34 -18.90 -6.00
CA PRO A 86 -2.96 -18.44 -6.06
C PRO A 86 -2.82 -16.96 -6.36
N LEU A 87 -2.02 -16.27 -5.55
CA LEU A 87 -1.71 -14.86 -5.69
C LEU A 87 -0.25 -14.66 -6.12
N GLY A 88 -0.04 -13.67 -7.00
CA GLY A 88 1.31 -13.28 -7.39
C GLY A 88 1.98 -14.25 -8.36
N ASN A 89 3.28 -14.09 -8.56
CA ASN A 89 4.10 -14.95 -9.38
C ASN A 89 4.55 -16.19 -8.60
N LYS A 90 3.88 -17.32 -8.82
CA LYS A 90 4.18 -18.57 -8.10
C LYS A 90 5.64 -19.01 -8.22
N ARG A 91 6.24 -18.93 -9.41
CA ARG A 91 7.65 -19.37 -9.60
C ARG A 91 8.63 -18.54 -8.77
N ALA A 92 8.39 -17.24 -8.68
CA ALA A 92 9.22 -16.34 -7.88
C ALA A 92 9.02 -16.59 -6.38
N GLN A 93 7.81 -16.92 -5.94
CA GLN A 93 7.51 -17.33 -4.57
C GLN A 93 8.14 -18.71 -4.23
N ASP A 94 8.07 -19.69 -5.14
CA ASP A 94 8.76 -20.97 -4.98
C ASP A 94 10.28 -20.80 -4.82
N TYR A 95 10.87 -19.86 -5.58
CA TYR A 95 12.28 -19.50 -5.42
C TYR A 95 12.56 -18.83 -4.07
N LEU A 96 11.75 -17.84 -3.67
CA LEU A 96 11.89 -17.15 -2.37
C LEU A 96 11.80 -18.13 -1.19
N ASN A 97 10.91 -19.12 -1.26
CA ASN A 97 10.77 -20.15 -0.23
C ASN A 97 12.06 -20.93 -0.01
N GLN A 98 12.85 -21.16 -1.07
CA GLN A 98 14.09 -21.95 -1.04
C GLN A 98 15.35 -21.11 -0.72
N VAL A 99 15.26 -19.78 -0.70
CA VAL A 99 16.40 -18.92 -0.41
C VAL A 99 16.80 -19.08 1.06
N SER A 100 18.10 -19.18 1.34
CA SER A 100 18.62 -19.25 2.71
C SER A 100 18.38 -17.93 3.47
N GLU A 101 18.23 -18.02 4.81
CA GLU A 101 17.98 -16.84 5.68
C GLU A 101 19.07 -15.79 5.53
N ASP A 102 20.35 -16.19 5.45
CA ASP A 102 21.48 -15.27 5.30
C ASP A 102 21.34 -14.33 4.09
N ARG A 103 20.76 -14.85 3.00
CA ARG A 103 20.50 -14.04 1.77
C ARG A 103 19.27 -13.17 1.89
N LEU A 104 18.36 -13.49 2.81
CA LEU A 104 17.19 -12.66 3.12
C LEU A 104 17.59 -11.47 4.00
N ASP A 105 18.51 -11.65 4.94
CA ASP A 105 18.93 -10.62 5.88
C ASP A 105 19.63 -9.43 5.20
N GLU A 106 20.35 -9.66 4.12
CA GLU A 106 21.06 -8.59 3.40
C GLU A 106 20.12 -7.61 2.68
N CYS A 107 18.92 -8.05 2.27
CA CYS A 107 18.01 -7.28 1.43
C CYS A 107 16.79 -6.68 2.15
N ILE A 108 16.51 -7.03 3.45
CA ILE A 108 15.10 -7.13 3.83
C ILE A 108 14.74 -6.52 5.19
N LYS A 109 15.61 -5.80 5.84
CA LYS A 109 15.34 -5.22 7.18
C LYS A 109 14.34 -4.05 7.19
N TYR A 110 13.72 -3.72 6.06
CA TYR A 110 12.96 -2.47 5.91
C TYR A 110 11.57 -2.66 5.33
N THR A 111 10.91 -3.79 5.65
CA THR A 111 9.50 -3.95 5.29
C THR A 111 8.59 -3.20 6.26
N ILE A 112 7.39 -2.80 5.76
CA ILE A 112 6.34 -2.28 6.63
C ILE A 112 6.09 -3.28 7.79
N PRO A 113 5.99 -2.87 9.04
CA PRO A 113 5.81 -1.51 9.56
C PRO A 113 7.10 -0.74 9.89
N TYR A 114 8.25 -1.13 9.40
CA TYR A 114 9.57 -0.51 9.65
C TYR A 114 10.06 -0.60 11.09
N SER A 115 9.50 -1.49 11.88
CA SER A 115 9.86 -1.73 13.28
C SER A 115 10.28 -3.19 13.45
N TYR A 116 11.51 -3.51 13.03
CA TYR A 116 12.03 -4.88 13.05
C TYR A 116 12.08 -5.48 14.45
N ASP A 117 12.36 -4.66 15.47
CA ASP A 117 12.41 -5.14 16.86
C ASP A 117 11.03 -5.58 17.38
N THR A 118 9.96 -4.93 16.92
CA THR A 118 8.58 -5.28 17.29
C THR A 118 8.01 -6.34 16.35
N TYR A 119 8.31 -6.22 15.06
CA TYR A 119 7.85 -7.10 14.00
C TYR A 119 9.04 -7.59 13.19
N PRO A 120 9.62 -8.77 13.49
CA PRO A 120 10.74 -9.33 12.74
C PRO A 120 10.29 -9.88 11.39
N TRP A 121 9.56 -9.04 10.63
CA TRP A 121 9.03 -9.36 9.33
C TRP A 121 10.07 -9.19 8.24
N ASN A 122 9.90 -9.97 7.20
CA ASN A 122 10.68 -9.91 6.00
C ASN A 122 9.79 -10.25 4.80
N ILE A 123 10.34 -10.23 3.58
CA ILE A 123 9.55 -10.50 2.37
C ILE A 123 9.02 -11.95 2.29
N ARG A 124 9.56 -12.87 3.08
CA ARG A 124 9.11 -14.27 3.16
C ARG A 124 7.98 -14.44 4.17
N ASN A 125 8.06 -13.72 5.30
CA ASN A 125 7.11 -13.82 6.38
C ASN A 125 6.73 -12.44 6.90
N PHE A 126 5.48 -12.03 6.64
CA PHE A 126 4.92 -10.78 7.14
C PHE A 126 3.40 -10.87 7.28
N GLY A 127 2.83 -9.95 8.03
CA GLY A 127 1.38 -9.78 8.16
C GLY A 127 0.75 -10.62 9.27
N PRO A 128 -0.59 -10.62 9.36
CA PRO A 128 -1.50 -9.98 8.41
C PRO A 128 -1.51 -8.45 8.49
N ILE A 129 -1.63 -7.79 7.34
CA ILE A 129 -1.79 -6.34 7.21
C ILE A 129 -3.17 -6.07 6.59
N TYR A 130 -4.02 -5.34 7.28
CA TYR A 130 -5.32 -4.92 6.74
C TYR A 130 -5.15 -3.81 5.70
N VAL A 131 -5.83 -3.93 4.58
CA VAL A 131 -5.82 -2.95 3.48
C VAL A 131 -7.08 -2.09 3.61
N PRO A 132 -6.95 -0.81 4.00
CA PRO A 132 -8.11 0.02 4.31
C PRO A 132 -9.03 0.24 3.11
N ARG A 133 -10.33 0.26 3.39
CA ARG A 133 -11.39 0.61 2.47
C ARG A 133 -12.05 1.91 2.90
N LYS A 134 -12.46 2.70 1.95
CA LYS A 134 -13.24 3.91 2.19
C LYS A 134 -14.46 3.61 3.07
N GLY A 135 -14.59 4.39 4.15
CA GLY A 135 -15.65 4.26 5.15
C GLY A 135 -15.32 3.31 6.31
N ASP A 136 -14.23 2.55 6.23
CA ASP A 136 -13.80 1.74 7.38
C ASP A 136 -13.31 2.65 8.52
N VAL A 137 -13.53 2.18 9.74
CA VAL A 137 -13.11 2.88 10.97
C VAL A 137 -11.97 2.11 11.60
N ILE A 138 -10.91 2.82 11.97
CA ILE A 138 -9.80 2.27 12.73
C ILE A 138 -9.68 3.00 14.08
N LEU A 139 -9.51 2.26 15.16
CA LEU A 139 -9.09 2.82 16.44
C LEU A 139 -7.59 3.10 16.38
N LEU A 140 -7.17 4.23 16.91
CA LEU A 140 -5.79 4.69 16.83
C LEU A 140 -5.07 4.42 18.15
N ASP A 141 -3.98 3.71 18.05
CA ASP A 141 -3.01 3.46 19.10
C ASP A 141 -1.58 3.50 18.52
N ALA A 142 -0.58 3.28 19.35
CA ALA A 142 0.80 3.30 18.92
C ALA A 142 1.10 2.21 17.88
N GLU A 143 0.44 1.06 17.94
CA GLU A 143 0.60 -0.04 17.00
C GLU A 143 0.03 0.31 15.63
N THR A 144 -1.20 0.83 15.58
CA THR A 144 -1.85 1.22 14.32
C THR A 144 -1.09 2.33 13.60
N LEU A 145 -0.42 3.24 14.31
CA LEU A 145 0.44 4.26 13.69
C LEU A 145 1.62 3.66 12.94
N LEU A 146 2.19 2.53 13.40
CA LEU A 146 3.30 1.88 12.69
C LEU A 146 2.91 1.47 11.26
N PHE A 147 1.65 1.09 11.05
CA PHE A 147 1.16 0.64 9.74
C PHE A 147 0.53 1.75 8.91
N TYR A 148 -0.17 2.69 9.56
CA TYR A 148 -1.09 3.58 8.86
C TYR A 148 -0.73 5.07 8.94
N SER A 149 0.33 5.48 9.64
CA SER A 149 0.71 6.90 9.78
C SER A 149 0.77 7.63 8.44
N LYS A 150 1.39 7.04 7.41
CA LYS A 150 1.49 7.67 6.08
C LYS A 150 0.13 7.90 5.42
N ILE A 151 -0.82 6.97 5.59
CA ILE A 151 -2.19 7.11 5.08
C ILE A 151 -2.93 8.19 5.87
N LEU A 152 -2.82 8.15 7.21
CA LEU A 152 -3.45 9.12 8.09
C LEU A 152 -2.97 10.54 7.78
N GLU A 153 -1.66 10.72 7.62
CA GLU A 153 -1.07 12.01 7.20
C GLU A 153 -1.56 12.43 5.81
N PHE A 154 -1.65 11.49 4.87
CA PHE A 154 -2.13 11.75 3.51
C PHE A 154 -3.60 12.21 3.50
N GLU A 155 -4.47 11.53 4.24
CA GLU A 155 -5.90 11.83 4.27
C GLU A 155 -6.25 13.11 5.05
N THR A 156 -5.48 13.41 6.11
CA THR A 156 -5.82 14.50 7.04
C THR A 156 -4.96 15.74 6.84
N GLY A 157 -3.79 15.60 6.22
CA GLY A 157 -2.77 16.64 6.15
C GLY A 157 -2.10 16.94 7.50
N LYS A 158 -2.38 16.15 8.54
CA LYS A 158 -1.87 16.33 9.91
C LYS A 158 -0.67 15.43 10.17
N THR A 159 0.17 15.82 11.11
CA THR A 159 1.28 14.99 11.61
C THR A 159 0.81 14.18 12.82
N PHE A 160 1.12 12.88 12.81
CA PHE A 160 0.74 11.97 13.89
C PHE A 160 1.93 11.64 14.79
N SER A 161 1.66 11.54 16.09
CA SER A 161 2.64 11.16 17.11
C SER A 161 1.97 10.40 18.25
N THR A 162 2.77 9.80 19.12
CA THR A 162 2.29 9.14 20.35
C THR A 162 2.86 9.88 21.55
N SER A 163 2.01 10.24 22.49
CA SER A 163 2.42 10.82 23.78
C SER A 163 3.03 9.76 24.73
N SER A 164 3.59 10.19 25.85
CA SER A 164 4.23 9.30 26.82
C SER A 164 3.30 8.29 27.49
N ASP A 165 2.00 8.58 27.53
CA ASP A 165 0.97 7.68 28.06
C ASP A 165 0.34 6.76 27.02
N GLY A 166 0.82 6.83 25.75
CA GLY A 166 0.33 6.01 24.64
C GLY A 166 -0.82 6.62 23.85
N THR A 167 -1.30 7.83 24.20
CA THR A 167 -2.36 8.52 23.45
C THR A 167 -1.86 8.96 22.09
N VAL A 168 -2.62 8.72 21.03
CA VAL A 168 -2.32 9.20 19.69
C VAL A 168 -2.73 10.66 19.54
N LEU A 169 -1.82 11.45 18.98
CA LEU A 169 -2.01 12.88 18.73
C LEU A 169 -1.95 13.17 17.23
N ALA A 170 -2.87 14.04 16.77
CA ALA A 170 -2.86 14.63 15.42
C ALA A 170 -2.62 16.14 15.55
N ASP A 171 -1.46 16.65 15.10
CA ASP A 171 -0.98 18.02 15.32
C ASP A 171 -1.00 18.44 16.79
N GLY A 172 -0.70 17.48 17.69
CA GLY A 172 -0.66 17.70 19.14
C GLY A 172 -2.01 17.55 19.87
N GLU A 173 -3.11 17.33 19.15
CA GLU A 173 -4.44 17.13 19.73
C GLU A 173 -4.78 15.64 19.79
N PRO A 174 -5.37 15.14 20.90
CA PRO A 174 -5.76 13.73 21.03
C PRO A 174 -6.77 13.31 19.97
N ILE A 175 -6.57 12.11 19.43
CA ILE A 175 -7.48 11.49 18.46
C ILE A 175 -7.60 10.00 18.76
N GLU A 176 -8.83 9.47 18.79
CA GLU A 176 -9.11 8.08 19.17
C GLU A 176 -9.35 7.16 17.97
N TYR A 177 -9.89 7.69 16.88
CA TYR A 177 -10.22 6.91 15.69
C TYR A 177 -10.08 7.74 14.41
N HIS A 178 -10.02 7.03 13.29
CA HIS A 178 -10.05 7.63 11.96
C HIS A 178 -11.04 6.87 11.07
N ILE A 179 -11.72 7.58 10.17
CA ILE A 179 -12.57 7.02 9.13
C ILE A 179 -11.87 7.21 7.79
N PHE A 180 -11.48 6.13 7.14
CA PHE A 180 -10.78 6.20 5.87
C PHE A 180 -11.64 6.84 4.78
N THR A 181 -11.08 7.79 4.07
CA THR A 181 -11.75 8.54 3.00
C THR A 181 -11.46 8.00 1.61
N HIS A 182 -10.46 7.11 1.49
CA HIS A 182 -9.99 6.50 0.25
C HIS A 182 -9.98 4.98 0.33
N ASP A 183 -10.05 4.34 -0.84
CA ASP A 183 -9.74 2.92 -1.03
C ASP A 183 -8.24 2.74 -1.26
N TYR A 184 -7.66 1.69 -0.67
CA TYR A 184 -6.24 1.38 -0.80
C TYR A 184 -6.02 -0.02 -1.36
N TYR A 185 -4.88 -0.20 -2.02
CA TYR A 185 -4.46 -1.46 -2.61
C TYR A 185 -3.07 -1.85 -2.12
N PHE A 186 -2.82 -3.15 -2.01
CA PHE A 186 -1.50 -3.67 -1.72
C PHE A 186 -0.96 -4.39 -2.96
N THR A 187 0.19 -3.94 -3.44
CA THR A 187 0.76 -4.37 -4.71
C THR A 187 2.17 -4.91 -4.55
N VAL A 188 2.52 -5.95 -5.28
CA VAL A 188 3.84 -6.57 -5.24
C VAL A 188 4.42 -6.76 -6.64
N GLY A 189 5.73 -6.74 -6.73
CA GLY A 189 6.40 -7.05 -8.00
C GLY A 189 6.53 -8.54 -8.23
N ASP A 190 6.43 -8.96 -9.48
CA ASP A 190 6.59 -10.35 -9.87
C ASP A 190 8.02 -10.89 -9.64
N ASN A 191 9.05 -10.02 -9.62
CA ASN A 191 10.38 -10.36 -9.14
C ASN A 191 10.45 -10.13 -7.63
N VAL A 192 9.95 -11.10 -6.84
CA VAL A 192 9.74 -10.96 -5.39
C VAL A 192 11.01 -10.62 -4.61
N MET A 193 12.19 -11.08 -5.07
CA MET A 193 13.48 -10.83 -4.42
C MET A 193 14.04 -9.42 -4.71
N ASN A 194 13.62 -8.80 -5.81
CA ASN A 194 14.19 -7.53 -6.25
C ASN A 194 13.07 -6.62 -6.77
N SER A 195 12.17 -6.26 -5.88
CA SER A 195 11.08 -5.34 -6.20
C SER A 195 10.87 -4.36 -5.07
N CYS A 196 10.98 -3.09 -5.37
CA CYS A 196 10.47 -2.03 -4.52
C CYS A 196 8.95 -1.93 -4.75
N ASP A 197 8.15 -2.28 -3.74
CA ASP A 197 6.68 -2.39 -3.81
C ASP A 197 6.02 -2.14 -2.44
N SER A 198 4.74 -2.45 -2.30
CA SER A 198 3.98 -2.16 -1.07
C SER A 198 4.56 -2.78 0.20
N ARG A 199 5.37 -3.83 0.09
CA ARG A 199 6.09 -4.38 1.24
C ARG A 199 7.06 -3.37 1.87
N TYR A 200 7.49 -2.36 1.11
CA TYR A 200 8.46 -1.35 1.52
C TYR A 200 7.83 0.03 1.72
N TRP A 201 6.95 0.50 0.84
CA TRP A 201 6.37 1.84 0.97
C TRP A 201 4.96 1.87 1.55
N GLY A 202 4.26 0.70 1.63
CA GLY A 202 2.90 0.60 2.11
C GLY A 202 1.86 0.60 0.98
N PHE A 203 0.77 1.29 1.17
CA PHE A 203 -0.42 1.19 0.35
C PHE A 203 -0.42 2.14 -0.86
N VAL A 204 -1.20 1.76 -1.87
CA VAL A 204 -1.45 2.57 -3.08
C VAL A 204 -2.86 3.12 -3.01
N PRO A 205 -3.05 4.44 -2.91
CA PRO A 205 -4.39 5.05 -2.98
C PRO A 205 -5.04 4.80 -4.35
N GLU A 206 -6.37 4.59 -4.38
CA GLU A 206 -7.11 4.34 -5.62
C GLU A 206 -6.91 5.43 -6.67
N GLU A 207 -6.90 6.69 -6.24
CA GLU A 207 -6.71 7.81 -7.16
C GLU A 207 -5.34 7.82 -7.84
N TYR A 208 -4.34 7.10 -7.32
CA TYR A 208 -3.02 7.00 -7.95
C TYR A 208 -2.96 5.95 -9.06
N ILE A 209 -3.95 5.07 -9.18
CA ILE A 209 -3.99 4.05 -10.21
C ILE A 209 -4.30 4.72 -11.56
N VAL A 210 -3.48 4.45 -12.57
CA VAL A 210 -3.63 4.97 -13.94
C VAL A 210 -4.45 4.01 -14.79
N GLY A 211 -4.30 2.70 -14.58
CA GLY A 211 -5.00 1.67 -15.34
C GLY A 211 -4.52 0.25 -14.96
N VAL A 212 -5.02 -0.70 -15.74
CA VAL A 212 -4.74 -2.14 -15.59
C VAL A 212 -4.17 -2.69 -16.88
#